data_83b417f88ef512c0da8989ca208e361c
#
_entry.id   83b417f88ef512c0da8989ca208e361c
#
_cell.length_a   1.000
_cell.length_b   1.000
_cell.length_c   1.000
_cell.angle_alpha   90.00
_cell.angle_beta   90.00
_cell.angle_gamma   90.00
#
_symmetry.space_group_name_H-M   'P 1'
#
loop_
_entity.id
_entity.type
_entity.pdbx_description
1 polymer ?
#
loop_
_entity_poly.entity_id
_entity_poly.type
_entity_poly.pdbx_seq_one_letter_code
_entity_poly.pdbx_strand_id
1 'polypeptide(L)'
;KIRPAIVEKLITKLPNHEMRIGGATSIDITKKGMDKGYGIKRLAGHLSLSLDEIGFVGDAIFEGGNDYPAHQLGLQYVKVANPEETEKHIRSWILV
;
A
#
# COMPACT_ATOMS: atom_id res chain seq x y z
N LYS A 1 -0.03 -6.97 -17.49
CA LYS A 1 -0.47 -8.31 -17.89
C LYS A 1 0.54 -9.40 -17.57
N ILE A 2 1.83 -9.08 -17.68
CA ILE A 2 2.89 -10.05 -17.35
C ILE A 2 2.95 -10.29 -15.84
N ARG A 3 2.83 -9.23 -15.05
CA ARG A 3 2.91 -9.36 -13.58
C ARG A 3 1.80 -10.24 -12.98
N PRO A 4 0.54 -10.08 -13.37
CA PRO A 4 -0.50 -10.99 -12.85
C PRO A 4 -0.24 -12.45 -13.18
N ALA A 5 0.30 -12.75 -14.36
CA ALA A 5 0.63 -14.12 -14.75
C ALA A 5 1.76 -14.69 -13.88
N ILE A 6 2.76 -13.87 -13.54
CA ILE A 6 3.86 -14.27 -12.66
C ILE A 6 3.33 -14.54 -11.25
N VAL A 7 2.48 -13.67 -10.72
CA VAL A 7 1.87 -13.84 -9.41
C VAL A 7 1.09 -15.15 -9.34
N GLU A 8 0.30 -15.44 -10.37
CA GLU A 8 -0.50 -16.66 -10.42
C GLU A 8 0.37 -17.92 -10.33
N LYS A 9 1.51 -17.92 -11.00
CA LYS A 9 2.45 -19.04 -10.94
C LYS A 9 3.15 -19.15 -9.58
N LEU A 10 3.54 -18.05 -8.99
CA LEU A 10 4.28 -18.04 -7.73
C LEU A 10 3.42 -18.34 -6.52
N ILE A 11 2.15 -17.99 -6.55
CA ILE A 11 1.26 -18.14 -5.40
C ILE A 11 1.12 -19.61 -4.98
N THR A 12 1.18 -20.53 -5.93
CA THR A 12 1.13 -21.96 -5.64
C THR A 12 2.43 -22.51 -5.06
N LYS A 13 3.55 -21.86 -5.38
CA LYS A 13 4.88 -22.28 -4.91
C LYS A 13 5.24 -21.67 -3.56
N LEU A 14 4.61 -20.59 -3.18
CA LEU A 14 4.88 -19.86 -1.94
C LEU A 14 3.58 -19.67 -1.15
N PRO A 15 3.02 -20.76 -0.60
CA PRO A 15 1.68 -20.70 0.01
C PRO A 15 1.61 -19.87 1.29
N ASN A 16 2.74 -19.60 1.94
CA ASN A 16 2.78 -18.80 3.16
C ASN A 16 3.15 -17.35 2.91
N HIS A 17 3.13 -16.93 1.66
CA HIS A 17 3.49 -15.57 1.27
C HIS A 17 2.33 -14.91 0.57
N GLU A 18 2.33 -13.59 0.64
CA GLU A 18 1.39 -12.74 -0.10
C GLU A 18 2.15 -11.97 -1.15
N MET A 19 1.50 -11.70 -2.28
CA MET A 19 2.11 -10.99 -3.39
C MET A 19 1.24 -9.79 -3.75
N ARG A 20 1.88 -8.65 -3.94
CA ARG A 20 1.22 -7.39 -4.30
C ARG A 20 1.94 -6.74 -5.46
N ILE A 21 1.18 -6.20 -6.39
CA ILE A 21 1.74 -5.43 -7.49
C ILE A 21 2.11 -4.05 -6.98
N GLY A 22 3.37 -3.66 -7.17
CA GLY A 22 3.88 -2.37 -6.73
C GLY A 22 4.44 -1.56 -7.88
N GLY A 23 4.12 -0.27 -7.91
CA GLY A 23 4.63 0.65 -8.91
C GLY A 23 4.38 0.18 -10.34
N ALA A 24 5.29 0.52 -11.25
CA ALA A 24 5.17 0.19 -12.67
C ALA A 24 5.75 -1.19 -13.00
N THR A 25 6.70 -1.68 -12.21
CA THR A 25 7.50 -2.85 -12.60
C THR A 25 7.71 -3.88 -11.50
N SER A 26 7.24 -3.64 -10.26
CA SER A 26 7.57 -4.49 -9.11
C SER A 26 6.44 -5.45 -8.73
N ILE A 27 6.84 -6.53 -8.10
CA ILE A 27 5.93 -7.43 -7.38
C ILE A 27 6.53 -7.58 -5.98
N ASP A 28 5.75 -7.24 -4.95
CA ASP A 28 6.18 -7.39 -3.56
C ASP A 28 5.78 -8.77 -3.06
N ILE A 29 6.73 -9.49 -2.52
CA ILE A 29 6.50 -10.81 -1.94
C ILE A 29 6.86 -10.74 -0.47
N THR A 30 5.88 -10.95 0.40
CA THR A 30 6.06 -10.88 1.85
C THR A 30 5.40 -12.08 2.50
N LYS A 31 5.77 -12.35 3.76
CA LYS A 31 5.05 -13.34 4.55
C LYS A 31 3.62 -12.85 4.78
N LYS A 32 2.69 -13.79 4.87
CA LYS A 32 1.29 -13.44 5.15
C LYS A 32 1.17 -12.57 6.39
N GLY A 33 0.37 -11.50 6.27
CA GLY A 33 0.15 -10.54 7.33
C GLY A 33 1.18 -9.42 7.41
N MET A 34 2.27 -9.53 6.66
CA MET A 34 3.32 -8.50 6.62
C MET A 34 3.19 -7.64 5.37
N ASP A 35 2.28 -6.67 5.43
CA ASP A 35 1.98 -5.76 4.32
C ASP A 35 2.01 -4.31 4.82
N LYS A 36 1.63 -3.37 3.96
CA LYS A 36 1.59 -1.95 4.35
C LYS A 36 0.62 -1.68 5.49
N GLY A 37 -0.48 -2.41 5.55
CA GLY A 37 -1.42 -2.28 6.65
C GLY A 37 -0.79 -2.66 7.99
N TYR A 38 -0.03 -3.75 8.01
CA TYR A 38 0.71 -4.18 9.20
C TYR A 38 1.71 -3.10 9.64
N GLY A 39 2.48 -2.56 8.68
CA GLY A 39 3.46 -1.51 8.97
C GLY A 39 2.82 -0.24 9.53
N ILE A 40 1.69 0.16 8.98
CA ILE A 40 0.97 1.34 9.43
C ILE A 40 0.45 1.15 10.84
N LYS A 41 -0.10 -0.03 11.17
CA LYS A 41 -0.57 -0.33 12.53
C LYS A 41 0.58 -0.27 13.53
N ARG A 42 1.73 -0.81 13.18
CA ARG A 42 2.90 -0.75 14.06
C ARG A 42 3.38 0.69 14.27
N LEU A 43 3.42 1.48 13.21
CA LEU A 43 3.80 2.87 13.29
C LEU A 43 2.83 3.65 14.18
N ALA A 44 1.54 3.45 13.98
CA ALA A 44 0.50 4.10 14.79
C ALA A 44 0.68 3.75 16.28
N GLY A 45 0.97 2.48 16.58
CA GLY A 45 1.21 2.06 17.96
C GLY A 45 2.43 2.73 18.58
N HIS A 46 3.53 2.85 17.83
CA HIS A 46 4.73 3.51 18.30
C HIS A 46 4.52 5.01 18.57
N LEU A 47 3.72 5.66 17.76
CA LEU A 47 3.46 7.09 17.87
C LEU A 47 2.24 7.40 18.76
N SER A 48 1.57 6.38 19.25
CA SER A 48 0.34 6.53 20.05
C SER A 48 -0.74 7.31 19.30
N LEU A 49 -0.85 7.04 18.00
CA LEU A 49 -1.87 7.64 17.14
C LEU A 49 -2.98 6.64 16.86
N SER A 50 -4.20 7.13 16.70
CA SER A 50 -5.29 6.31 16.17
C SER A 50 -5.20 6.30 14.63
N LEU A 51 -5.80 5.31 13.99
CA LEU A 51 -5.72 5.18 12.55
C LEU A 51 -6.37 6.36 11.80
N ASP A 52 -7.39 6.97 12.40
CA ASP A 52 -8.04 8.14 11.80
C ASP A 52 -7.21 9.42 11.85
N GLU A 53 -6.09 9.40 12.57
CA GLU A 53 -5.12 10.49 12.58
C GLU A 53 -4.05 10.37 11.51
N ILE A 54 -4.09 9.30 10.71
CA ILE A 54 -3.08 9.02 9.69
C ILE A 54 -3.71 9.11 8.31
N GLY A 55 -3.09 9.89 7.42
CA GLY A 55 -3.46 9.94 6.03
C GLY A 55 -2.50 9.11 5.19
N PHE A 56 -2.98 8.56 4.10
CA PHE A 56 -2.20 7.70 3.22
C PHE A 56 -2.35 8.15 1.77
N VAL A 57 -1.23 8.19 1.06
CA VAL A 57 -1.21 8.50 -0.38
C VAL A 57 -0.54 7.35 -1.10
N GLY A 58 -1.16 6.85 -2.15
CA GLY A 58 -0.59 5.75 -2.91
C GLY A 58 -1.16 5.64 -4.31
N ASP A 59 -0.46 4.93 -5.19
CA ASP A 59 -0.87 4.73 -6.57
C ASP A 59 -1.40 3.32 -6.86
N ALA A 60 -1.18 2.37 -5.96
CA ALA A 60 -1.61 0.99 -6.14
C ALA A 60 -2.76 0.63 -5.19
N ILE A 61 -3.75 1.51 -5.07
CA ILE A 61 -4.94 1.33 -4.24
C ILE A 61 -6.00 0.61 -5.08
N PHE A 62 -5.81 -0.68 -5.28
CA PHE A 62 -6.75 -1.54 -5.99
C PHE A 62 -6.52 -2.96 -5.51
N GLU A 63 -7.49 -3.82 -5.70
CA GLU A 63 -7.38 -5.21 -5.28
C GLU A 63 -6.16 -5.87 -5.94
N GLY A 64 -5.26 -6.41 -5.12
CA GLY A 64 -3.99 -6.98 -5.58
C GLY A 64 -2.83 -5.99 -5.61
N GLY A 65 -3.08 -4.69 -5.47
CA GLY A 65 -2.02 -3.69 -5.38
C GLY A 65 -1.39 -3.64 -4.00
N ASN A 66 -0.15 -3.17 -3.92
CA ASN A 66 0.58 -3.18 -2.64
C ASN A 66 0.11 -2.09 -1.66
N ASP A 67 -0.68 -1.11 -2.11
CA ASP A 67 -1.25 -0.09 -1.24
C ASP A 67 -2.66 -0.47 -0.74
N TYR A 68 -3.24 -1.52 -1.27
CA TYR A 68 -4.59 -1.92 -0.92
C TYR A 68 -4.74 -2.31 0.56
N PRO A 69 -3.80 -3.03 1.18
CA PRO A 69 -3.89 -3.32 2.62
C PRO A 69 -3.98 -2.07 3.49
N ALA A 70 -3.32 -0.99 3.11
CA ALA A 70 -3.45 0.29 3.83
C ALA A 70 -4.86 0.85 3.68
N HIS A 71 -5.42 0.79 2.48
CA HIS A 71 -6.80 1.22 2.22
C HIS A 71 -7.81 0.42 3.06
N GLN A 72 -7.58 -0.88 3.23
CA GLN A 72 -8.47 -1.76 3.98
C GLN A 72 -8.54 -1.43 5.47
N LEU A 73 -7.58 -0.68 6.00
CA LEU A 73 -7.61 -0.22 7.39
C LEU A 73 -8.61 0.89 7.66
N GLY A 74 -9.20 1.46 6.60
CA GLY A 74 -10.14 2.56 6.75
C GLY A 74 -9.49 3.92 6.96
N LEU A 75 -8.23 4.06 6.64
CA LEU A 75 -7.53 5.34 6.71
C LEU A 75 -8.10 6.33 5.71
N GLN A 76 -7.96 7.62 6.01
CA GLN A 76 -8.13 8.63 4.98
C GLN A 76 -7.05 8.42 3.93
N TYR A 77 -7.43 8.39 2.67
CA TYR A 77 -6.47 8.11 1.63
C TYR A 77 -6.71 8.99 0.40
N VAL A 78 -5.63 9.17 -0.36
CA VAL A 78 -5.68 9.82 -1.67
C VAL A 78 -5.01 8.90 -2.67
N LYS A 79 -5.73 8.54 -3.72
CA LYS A 79 -5.16 7.77 -4.81
C LYS A 79 -4.52 8.74 -5.79
N VAL A 80 -3.26 8.48 -6.14
CA VAL A 80 -2.51 9.32 -7.07
C VAL A 80 -2.03 8.47 -8.25
N ALA A 81 -1.79 9.13 -9.39
CA ALA A 81 -1.30 8.46 -10.59
C ALA A 81 0.23 8.47 -10.68
N ASN A 82 0.87 9.43 -10.04
CA ASN A 82 2.32 9.63 -10.17
C ASN A 82 2.85 10.45 -9.00
N PRO A 83 4.19 10.52 -8.83
CA PRO A 83 4.79 11.28 -7.75
C PRO A 83 4.48 12.78 -7.77
N GLU A 84 4.24 13.35 -8.94
CA GLU A 84 3.91 14.77 -9.07
C GLU A 84 2.58 15.10 -8.42
N GLU A 85 1.60 14.20 -8.53
CA GLU A 85 0.33 14.36 -7.82
C GLU A 85 0.50 14.29 -6.32
N THR A 86 1.36 13.38 -5.84
CA THR A 86 1.70 13.28 -4.42
C THR A 86 2.27 14.60 -3.91
N GLU A 87 3.20 15.18 -4.66
CA GLU A 87 3.80 16.47 -4.29
C GLU A 87 2.75 17.56 -4.17
N LYS A 88 1.80 17.62 -5.10
CA LYS A 88 0.72 18.62 -5.05
C LYS A 88 -0.10 18.48 -3.78
N HIS A 89 -0.45 17.27 -3.39
CA HIS A 89 -1.21 17.03 -2.17
C HIS A 89 -0.43 17.46 -0.93
N ILE A 90 0.85 17.10 -0.87
CA ILE A 90 1.70 17.49 0.27
C ILE A 90 1.79 19.01 0.37
N ARG A 91 1.99 19.71 -0.74
CA ARG A 91 2.05 21.16 -0.75
C ARG A 91 0.75 21.78 -0.26
N SER A 92 -0.40 21.24 -0.66
CA SER A 92 -1.68 21.76 -0.22
C SER A 92 -1.88 21.61 1.29
N TRP A 93 -1.36 20.54 1.87
CA TRP A 93 -1.47 20.32 3.31
C TRP A 93 -0.55 21.24 4.11
N ILE A 94 0.63 21.52 3.60
CA ILE A 94 1.61 22.38 4.29
C ILE A 94 1.20 23.84 4.27
N LEU A 95 0.56 24.28 3.19
CA LEU A 95 0.21 25.68 2.98
C LEU A 95 -1.13 26.09 3.61
N VAL A 96 -1.81 25.17 4.27
CA VAL A 96 -3.10 25.45 4.92
C VAL A 96 -2.92 26.14 6.28
#